data_1f437869730ad840046956fe63debe91
#
_entry.id   1f437869730ad840046956fe63debe91
#
_cell.length_a   1.000
_cell.length_b   1.000
_cell.length_c   1.000
_cell.angle_alpha   90.00
_cell.angle_beta   90.00
_cell.angle_gamma   90.00
#
_symmetry.space_group_name_H-M   'P 1'
#
loop_
_entity.id
_entity.type
_entity.pdbx_description
1 polymer ?
#
loop_
_entity_poly.entity_id
_entity_poly.type
_entity_poly.pdbx_seq_one_letter_code
_entity_poly.pdbx_strand_id
1 'polypeptide(L)'
;MFVYEHPTINMLGEFIANLVSPKEMAQTIRSGVEQMLTLLGKYGSDFPEHTPSTTLNKKKRGGDVVLITGTTGSIGASTLAELLESPKVEKVYALNRYNRKGLPLVPRQKAAFVSQGLEGDLVRSEKLVILEGDLSRPCLGLAVSVQQEVI
;
A
#
# COMPACT_ATOMS: atom_id res chain seq x y z
N MET A 1 4.83 15.94 -22.31
CA MET A 1 5.01 17.02 -21.29
C MET A 1 6.24 16.66 -20.47
N PHE A 2 7.36 17.26 -20.79
CA PHE A 2 8.74 16.89 -20.42
C PHE A 2 8.97 16.55 -18.92
N VAL A 3 8.42 17.36 -18.00
CA VAL A 3 8.60 17.15 -16.55
C VAL A 3 7.88 15.90 -16.03
N TYR A 4 6.80 15.49 -16.67
CA TYR A 4 6.08 14.27 -16.27
C TYR A 4 6.70 13.00 -16.86
N GLU A 5 7.42 13.13 -17.96
CA GLU A 5 8.18 12.01 -18.57
C GLU A 5 9.48 11.75 -17.81
N HIS A 6 10.04 12.78 -17.17
CA HIS A 6 11.29 12.70 -16.39
C HIS A 6 11.11 13.28 -14.99
N PRO A 7 10.34 12.61 -14.09
CA PRO A 7 9.94 13.15 -12.79
C PRO A 7 11.07 13.24 -11.75
N THR A 8 12.26 12.75 -12.07
CA THR A 8 13.43 12.85 -11.19
C THR A 8 14.63 13.45 -11.90
N ILE A 9 15.54 14.09 -11.15
CA ILE A 9 16.79 14.66 -11.69
C ILE A 9 17.65 13.56 -12.35
N ASN A 10 17.66 12.35 -11.79
CA ASN A 10 18.37 11.22 -12.40
C ASN A 10 17.79 10.85 -13.75
N MET A 11 16.46 10.71 -13.89
CA MET A 11 15.81 10.41 -15.16
C MET A 11 16.06 11.50 -16.20
N LEU A 12 16.08 12.77 -15.75
CA LEU A 12 16.43 13.88 -16.62
C LEU A 12 17.89 13.82 -17.08
N GLY A 13 18.79 13.50 -16.15
CA GLY A 13 20.21 13.32 -16.46
C GLY A 13 20.47 12.15 -17.43
N GLU A 14 19.81 11.03 -17.22
CA GLU A 14 19.84 9.86 -18.13
C GLU A 14 19.28 10.20 -19.52
N PHE A 15 18.15 10.94 -19.57
CA PHE A 15 17.59 11.40 -20.83
C PHE A 15 18.57 12.27 -21.62
N ILE A 16 19.22 13.23 -20.96
CA ILE A 16 20.23 14.11 -21.60
C ILE A 16 21.45 13.29 -22.06
N ALA A 17 21.94 12.37 -21.22
CA ALA A 17 23.05 11.48 -21.57
C ALA A 17 22.71 10.60 -22.77
N ASN A 18 21.49 10.09 -22.85
CA ASN A 18 20.99 9.26 -23.94
C ASN A 18 20.80 10.03 -25.26
N LEU A 19 20.54 11.34 -25.22
CA LEU A 19 20.57 12.18 -26.41
C LEU A 19 21.98 12.24 -27.05
N VAL A 20 23.01 12.10 -26.20
CA VAL A 20 24.43 12.09 -26.64
C VAL A 20 24.88 10.68 -27.03
N SER A 21 24.32 9.62 -26.45
CA SER A 21 24.69 8.21 -26.68
C SER A 21 23.48 7.30 -26.93
N PRO A 22 22.89 7.30 -28.13
CA PRO A 22 21.63 6.56 -28.42
C PRO A 22 21.73 5.03 -28.25
N LYS A 23 22.93 4.44 -28.23
CA LYS A 23 23.12 2.99 -28.08
C LYS A 23 22.77 2.49 -26.66
N GLU A 24 23.01 3.30 -25.64
CA GLU A 24 22.71 2.94 -24.24
C GLU A 24 21.21 2.97 -23.96
N MET A 25 20.47 3.85 -24.65
CA MET A 25 19.02 3.96 -24.53
C MET A 25 18.29 2.65 -24.92
N ALA A 26 18.70 2.03 -26.03
CA ALA A 26 18.11 0.77 -26.49
C ALA A 26 18.34 -0.38 -25.49
N GLN A 27 19.45 -0.36 -24.78
CA GLN A 27 19.81 -1.37 -23.78
C GLN A 27 19.02 -1.19 -22.48
N THR A 28 18.80 0.04 -22.04
CA THR A 28 17.99 0.37 -20.85
C THR A 28 16.52 0.03 -21.08
N ILE A 29 15.97 0.33 -22.26
CA ILE A 29 14.57 -0.02 -22.60
C ILE A 29 14.38 -1.54 -22.63
N ARG A 30 15.32 -2.30 -23.23
CA ARG A 30 15.26 -3.77 -23.26
C ARG A 30 15.29 -4.35 -21.85
N SER A 31 16.19 -3.86 -20.98
CA SER A 31 16.25 -4.27 -19.57
C SER A 31 14.95 -4.00 -18.81
N GLY A 32 14.30 -2.86 -19.05
CA GLY A 32 13.01 -2.53 -18.45
C GLY A 32 11.88 -3.48 -18.89
N VAL A 33 11.81 -3.78 -20.18
CA VAL A 33 10.83 -4.72 -20.74
C VAL A 33 11.06 -6.14 -20.20
N GLU A 34 12.30 -6.60 -20.13
CA GLU A 34 12.64 -7.92 -19.56
C GLU A 34 12.24 -8.02 -18.08
N GLN A 35 12.46 -6.97 -17.28
CA GLN A 35 12.00 -6.92 -15.90
C GLN A 35 10.48 -6.97 -15.79
N MET A 36 9.75 -6.25 -16.63
CA MET A 36 8.29 -6.29 -16.67
C MET A 36 7.77 -7.68 -17.05
N LEU A 37 8.36 -8.32 -18.06
CA LEU A 37 7.99 -9.68 -18.47
C LEU A 37 8.29 -10.72 -17.37
N THR A 38 9.38 -10.54 -16.64
CA THR A 38 9.74 -11.39 -15.49
C THR A 38 8.71 -11.24 -14.36
N LEU A 39 8.30 -10.01 -14.05
CA LEU A 39 7.25 -9.76 -13.06
C LEU A 39 5.89 -10.31 -13.51
N LEU A 40 5.56 -10.13 -14.79
CA LEU A 40 4.33 -10.68 -15.35
C LEU A 40 4.31 -12.22 -15.27
N GLY A 41 5.41 -12.89 -15.61
CA GLY A 41 5.53 -14.34 -15.48
C GLY A 41 5.44 -14.81 -14.03
N LYS A 42 6.02 -14.05 -13.09
CA LYS A 42 6.01 -14.39 -11.66
C LYS A 42 4.65 -14.23 -11.01
N TYR A 43 3.89 -13.20 -11.38
CA TYR A 43 2.66 -12.83 -10.69
C TYR A 43 1.40 -12.98 -11.55
N GLY A 44 1.54 -13.25 -12.85
CA GLY A 44 0.42 -13.32 -13.81
C GLY A 44 -0.12 -14.74 -14.07
N SER A 45 0.56 -15.79 -13.61
CA SER A 45 0.25 -17.17 -14.02
C SER A 45 -0.38 -18.04 -12.92
N ASP A 46 -0.42 -17.58 -11.68
CA ASP A 46 -0.78 -18.43 -10.53
C ASP A 46 -1.82 -17.76 -9.64
N PHE A 47 -2.90 -17.28 -10.26
CA PHE A 47 -4.03 -16.74 -9.51
C PHE A 47 -4.82 -17.92 -8.93
N PRO A 48 -5.09 -17.94 -7.62
CA PRO A 48 -5.97 -18.93 -7.03
C PRO A 48 -7.36 -18.81 -7.67
N GLU A 49 -7.92 -19.95 -8.09
CA GLU A 49 -9.29 -19.97 -8.58
C GLU A 49 -10.23 -19.43 -7.50
N HIS A 50 -10.92 -18.34 -7.82
CA HIS A 50 -11.92 -17.79 -6.93
C HIS A 50 -13.14 -18.72 -6.93
N THR A 51 -13.25 -19.58 -5.94
CA THR A 51 -14.48 -20.30 -5.64
C THR A 51 -15.42 -19.34 -4.92
N PRO A 52 -16.54 -18.91 -5.55
CA PRO A 52 -17.52 -18.09 -4.87
C PRO A 52 -17.98 -18.82 -3.61
N SER A 53 -17.67 -18.26 -2.44
CA SER A 53 -18.12 -18.82 -1.18
C SER A 53 -19.66 -18.75 -1.14
N THR A 54 -20.34 -19.89 -1.28
CA THR A 54 -21.77 -20.02 -1.04
C THR A 54 -22.20 -19.62 0.37
N THR A 55 -21.22 -19.34 1.23
CA THR A 55 -21.43 -18.90 2.62
C THR A 55 -21.54 -17.37 2.77
N LEU A 56 -21.37 -16.57 1.70
CA LEU A 56 -21.57 -15.12 1.74
C LEU A 56 -22.99 -14.71 2.18
N ASN A 57 -23.98 -15.62 2.11
CA ASN A 57 -25.34 -15.40 2.58
C ASN A 57 -25.61 -15.76 4.05
N LYS A 58 -24.65 -16.33 4.77
CA LYS A 58 -24.76 -16.38 6.23
C LYS A 58 -24.44 -14.96 6.71
N LYS A 59 -25.47 -14.21 7.11
CA LYS A 59 -25.32 -12.96 7.88
C LYS A 59 -24.23 -13.20 8.92
N LYS A 60 -23.00 -12.74 8.63
CA LYS A 60 -21.96 -12.68 9.65
C LYS A 60 -22.57 -11.87 10.78
N ARG A 61 -22.64 -12.42 11.98
CA ARG A 61 -23.07 -11.75 13.20
C ARG A 61 -21.98 -10.78 13.67
N GLY A 62 -21.33 -10.09 12.79
CA GLY A 62 -20.26 -9.13 13.01
C GLY A 62 -20.26 -8.11 11.90
N GLY A 63 -19.60 -6.99 12.10
CA GLY A 63 -19.40 -5.97 11.09
C GLY A 63 -18.34 -6.38 10.04
N ASP A 64 -18.10 -5.49 9.11
CA ASP A 64 -17.08 -5.68 8.09
C ASP A 64 -15.67 -5.52 8.68
N VAL A 65 -14.75 -6.36 8.24
CA VAL A 65 -13.31 -6.24 8.53
C VAL A 65 -12.62 -5.68 7.30
N VAL A 66 -11.89 -4.58 7.46
CA VAL A 66 -11.31 -3.83 6.36
C VAL A 66 -9.79 -3.77 6.48
N LEU A 67 -9.08 -4.10 5.41
CA LEU A 67 -7.65 -3.83 5.26
C LEU A 67 -7.47 -2.57 4.41
N ILE A 68 -6.78 -1.57 4.95
CA ILE A 68 -6.48 -0.31 4.25
C ILE A 68 -4.98 -0.03 4.28
N THR A 69 -4.44 0.49 3.17
CA THR A 69 -3.03 0.89 3.08
C THR A 69 -2.91 2.40 2.89
N GLY A 70 -1.74 2.95 3.25
CA GLY A 70 -1.45 4.37 3.01
C GLY A 70 -2.20 5.34 3.93
N THR A 71 -2.60 4.91 5.12
CA THR A 71 -3.40 5.72 6.07
C THR A 71 -2.65 6.90 6.69
N THR A 72 -1.34 6.99 6.49
CA THR A 72 -0.54 8.18 6.87
C THR A 72 -0.53 9.27 5.79
N GLY A 73 -1.17 9.07 4.65
CA GLY A 73 -1.43 10.09 3.63
C GLY A 73 -2.78 10.77 3.83
N SER A 74 -3.03 11.88 3.14
CA SER A 74 -4.25 12.69 3.32
C SER A 74 -5.53 11.92 3.03
N ILE A 75 -5.65 11.29 1.86
CA ILE A 75 -6.82 10.48 1.49
C ILE A 75 -6.99 9.29 2.44
N GLY A 76 -5.89 8.57 2.72
CA GLY A 76 -5.92 7.40 3.59
C GLY A 76 -6.33 7.73 5.03
N ALA A 77 -5.89 8.87 5.58
CA ALA A 77 -6.27 9.32 6.91
C ALA A 77 -7.77 9.65 7.01
N SER A 78 -8.31 10.36 6.01
CA SER A 78 -9.74 10.69 5.96
C SER A 78 -10.59 9.44 5.79
N THR A 79 -10.22 8.55 4.88
CA THR A 79 -10.92 7.27 4.69
C THR A 79 -10.89 6.41 5.96
N LEU A 80 -9.74 6.36 6.64
CA LEU A 80 -9.61 5.62 7.89
C LEU A 80 -10.55 6.16 8.97
N ALA A 81 -10.65 7.49 9.12
CA ALA A 81 -11.56 8.11 10.08
C ALA A 81 -13.03 7.69 9.82
N GLU A 82 -13.48 7.79 8.57
CA GLU A 82 -14.82 7.36 8.14
C GLU A 82 -15.09 5.88 8.46
N LEU A 83 -14.10 5.01 8.21
CA LEU A 83 -14.24 3.58 8.52
C LEU A 83 -14.36 3.32 10.02
N LEU A 84 -13.61 4.07 10.86
CA LEU A 84 -13.65 3.92 12.31
C LEU A 84 -14.99 4.39 12.91
N GLU A 85 -15.60 5.42 12.32
CA GLU A 85 -16.90 5.94 12.72
C GLU A 85 -18.06 5.08 12.23
N SER A 86 -17.88 4.31 11.15
CA SER A 86 -18.92 3.50 10.57
C SER A 86 -19.41 2.38 11.49
N PRO A 87 -20.72 2.30 11.78
CA PRO A 87 -21.27 1.20 12.59
C PRO A 87 -21.26 -0.16 11.87
N LYS A 88 -21.04 -0.16 10.55
CA LYS A 88 -20.95 -1.39 9.75
C LYS A 88 -19.57 -2.05 9.83
N VAL A 89 -18.55 -1.29 10.23
CA VAL A 89 -17.17 -1.75 10.33
C VAL A 89 -16.88 -2.20 11.75
N GLU A 90 -16.45 -3.43 11.90
CA GLU A 90 -16.05 -4.03 13.17
C GLU A 90 -14.57 -3.80 13.44
N LYS A 91 -13.72 -3.98 12.42
CA LYS A 91 -12.27 -3.90 12.58
C LYS A 91 -11.59 -3.32 11.34
N VAL A 92 -10.57 -2.51 11.54
CA VAL A 92 -9.76 -1.93 10.46
C VAL A 92 -8.28 -2.23 10.69
N TYR A 93 -7.66 -2.91 9.75
CA TYR A 93 -6.22 -3.12 9.69
C TYR A 93 -5.59 -2.04 8.82
N ALA A 94 -4.87 -1.11 9.43
CA ALA A 94 -4.18 -0.01 8.74
C ALA A 94 -2.72 -0.38 8.48
N LEU A 95 -2.43 -0.89 7.29
CA LEU A 95 -1.08 -1.31 6.88
C LEU A 95 -0.31 -0.14 6.27
N ASN A 96 0.79 0.23 6.88
CA ASN A 96 1.66 1.31 6.44
C ASN A 96 3.10 0.84 6.27
N ARG A 97 3.83 1.52 5.40
CA ARG A 97 5.24 1.23 5.17
C ARG A 97 6.08 1.60 6.39
N TYR A 98 7.09 0.78 6.64
CA TYR A 98 8.16 1.10 7.59
C TYR A 98 8.79 2.46 7.26
N ASN A 99 9.04 3.26 8.30
CA ASN A 99 9.71 4.55 8.14
C ASN A 99 11.22 4.38 8.27
N ARG A 100 11.96 4.68 7.20
CA ARG A 100 13.43 4.59 7.19
C ARG A 100 14.12 5.50 8.23
N LYS A 101 13.43 6.55 8.69
CA LYS A 101 13.91 7.45 9.75
C LYS A 101 13.61 6.94 11.16
N GLY A 102 13.06 5.74 11.31
CA GLY A 102 12.76 5.13 12.60
C GLY A 102 11.61 5.79 13.38
N LEU A 103 10.78 6.63 12.74
CA LEU A 103 9.64 7.25 13.41
C LEU A 103 8.55 6.19 13.67
N PRO A 104 8.10 6.01 14.92
CA PRO A 104 7.06 5.05 15.26
C PRO A 104 5.76 5.31 14.51
N LEU A 105 5.02 4.24 14.20
CA LEU A 105 3.84 4.32 13.33
C LEU A 105 2.67 5.04 14.01
N VAL A 106 2.42 4.79 15.30
CA VAL A 106 1.30 5.41 16.03
C VAL A 106 1.40 6.94 16.06
N PRO A 107 2.52 7.57 16.43
CA PRO A 107 2.70 9.01 16.31
C PRO A 107 2.53 9.53 14.88
N ARG A 108 2.98 8.80 13.87
CA ARG A 108 2.82 9.18 12.45
C ARG A 108 1.34 9.20 12.05
N GLN A 109 0.58 8.17 12.46
CA GLN A 109 -0.86 8.11 12.20
C GLN A 109 -1.61 9.24 12.91
N LYS A 110 -1.26 9.51 14.17
CA LYS A 110 -1.83 10.64 14.92
C LYS A 110 -1.57 11.97 14.21
N ALA A 111 -0.34 12.20 13.76
CA ALA A 111 0.02 13.39 13.01
C ALA A 111 -0.74 13.50 11.67
N ALA A 112 -0.98 12.37 10.99
CA ALA A 112 -1.76 12.33 9.76
C ALA A 112 -3.22 12.74 10.00
N PHE A 113 -3.87 12.27 11.06
CA PHE A 113 -5.21 12.72 11.42
C PHE A 113 -5.25 14.24 11.70
N VAL A 114 -4.36 14.72 12.55
CA VAL A 114 -4.29 16.14 12.91
C VAL A 114 -4.04 17.01 11.68
N SER A 115 -3.18 16.59 10.75
CA SER A 115 -2.91 17.35 9.51
C SER A 115 -4.12 17.49 8.58
N GLN A 116 -5.09 16.59 8.71
CA GLN A 116 -6.37 16.64 7.97
C GLN A 116 -7.51 17.31 8.79
N GLY A 117 -7.19 17.89 9.95
CA GLY A 117 -8.20 18.50 10.82
C GLY A 117 -9.07 17.48 11.57
N LEU A 118 -8.63 16.23 11.63
CA LEU A 118 -9.32 15.13 12.33
C LEU A 118 -8.80 15.00 13.77
N GLU A 119 -9.60 14.36 14.64
CA GLU A 119 -9.20 14.08 16.01
C GLU A 119 -8.02 13.11 16.07
N GLY A 120 -6.92 13.52 16.69
CA GLY A 120 -5.73 12.68 16.83
C GLY A 120 -5.94 11.44 17.68
N ASP A 121 -6.94 11.45 18.54
CA ASP A 121 -7.24 10.31 19.45
C ASP A 121 -8.01 9.17 18.76
N LEU A 122 -8.44 9.33 17.52
CA LEU A 122 -8.90 8.22 16.65
C LEU A 122 -7.90 7.07 16.57
N VAL A 123 -6.60 7.36 16.75
CA VAL A 123 -5.56 6.34 16.80
C VAL A 123 -5.74 5.32 17.94
N ARG A 124 -6.55 5.63 18.95
CA ARG A 124 -6.87 4.77 20.09
C ARG A 124 -8.15 3.97 19.93
N SER A 125 -8.82 4.07 18.79
CA SER A 125 -10.04 3.31 18.54
C SER A 125 -9.81 1.81 18.71
N GLU A 126 -10.70 1.14 19.42
CA GLU A 126 -10.67 -0.32 19.63
C GLU A 126 -10.83 -1.10 18.31
N LYS A 127 -11.42 -0.47 17.29
CA LYS A 127 -11.54 -1.05 15.96
C LYS A 127 -10.23 -1.03 15.17
N LEU A 128 -9.24 -0.21 15.56
CA LEU A 128 -8.05 0.07 14.77
C LEU A 128 -6.88 -0.84 15.18
N VAL A 129 -6.38 -1.59 14.22
CA VAL A 129 -5.11 -2.31 14.31
C VAL A 129 -4.11 -1.69 13.33
N ILE A 130 -3.06 -1.09 13.86
CA ILE A 130 -2.04 -0.44 13.04
C ILE A 130 -0.90 -1.42 12.81
N LEU A 131 -0.57 -1.65 11.52
CA LEU A 131 0.45 -2.59 11.09
C LEU A 131 1.54 -1.88 10.29
N GLU A 132 2.79 -2.25 10.55
CA GLU A 132 3.92 -1.90 9.67
C GLU A 132 4.28 -3.09 8.80
N GLY A 133 4.42 -2.84 7.51
CA GLY A 133 4.77 -3.86 6.55
C GLY A 133 5.58 -3.32 5.38
N ASP A 134 6.06 -4.22 4.57
CA ASP A 134 6.81 -3.93 3.35
C ASP A 134 6.14 -4.66 2.17
N LEU A 135 5.43 -3.89 1.34
CA LEU A 135 4.68 -4.41 0.19
C LEU A 135 5.59 -5.07 -0.86
N SER A 136 6.90 -4.86 -0.80
CA SER A 136 7.88 -5.50 -1.68
C SER A 136 8.28 -6.90 -1.22
N ARG A 137 7.93 -7.28 0.02
CA ARG A 137 8.26 -8.57 0.60
C ARG A 137 7.11 -9.57 0.48
N PRO A 138 7.41 -10.89 0.41
CA PRO A 138 6.39 -11.91 0.55
C PRO A 138 5.56 -11.69 1.81
N CYS A 139 4.26 -11.96 1.74
CA CYS A 139 3.33 -11.81 2.86
C CYS A 139 3.29 -10.38 3.43
N LEU A 140 3.56 -9.37 2.59
CA LEU A 140 3.60 -7.95 2.98
C LEU A 140 4.63 -7.64 4.08
N GLY A 141 5.60 -8.53 4.30
CA GLY A 141 6.56 -8.44 5.39
C GLY A 141 5.94 -8.59 6.79
N LEU A 142 4.72 -9.08 6.88
CA LEU A 142 4.02 -9.31 8.15
C LEU A 142 4.41 -10.67 8.76
N ALA A 143 4.28 -10.77 10.08
CA ALA A 143 4.39 -12.05 10.77
C ALA A 143 3.28 -13.01 10.34
N VAL A 144 3.58 -14.31 10.26
CA VAL A 144 2.64 -15.35 9.78
C VAL A 144 1.30 -15.33 10.53
N SER A 145 1.32 -15.11 11.85
CA SER A 145 0.11 -15.02 12.68
C SER A 145 -0.79 -13.85 12.26
N VAL A 146 -0.19 -12.69 11.96
CA VAL A 146 -0.93 -11.50 11.53
C VAL A 146 -1.45 -11.69 10.10
N GLN A 147 -0.67 -12.35 9.24
CA GLN A 147 -1.10 -12.67 7.88
C GLN A 147 -2.35 -13.53 7.88
N GLN A 148 -2.40 -14.60 8.68
CA GLN A 148 -3.55 -15.49 8.77
C GLN A 148 -4.82 -14.81 9.31
N GLU A 149 -4.67 -13.71 10.06
CA GLU A 149 -5.80 -12.92 10.56
C GLU A 149 -6.32 -11.91 9.51
N VAL A 150 -5.43 -11.41 8.64
CA VAL A 150 -5.71 -10.31 7.70
C VAL A 150 -6.07 -10.82 6.29
N ILE A 151 -5.54 -11.98 5.89
CA ILE A 151 -5.71 -12.60 4.57
C ILE A 151 -6.39 -13.95 4.70
#